data_ce691c9c958aee7e7bf470b56bb6954a
#
_entry.id   ce691c9c958aee7e7bf470b56bb6954a
#
_cell.length_a   1.000
_cell.length_b   1.000
_cell.length_c   1.000
_cell.angle_alpha   90.00
_cell.angle_beta   90.00
_cell.angle_gamma   90.00
#
_symmetry.space_group_name_H-M   'P 1'
#
loop_
_entity.id
_entity.type
_entity.pdbx_description
1 polymer ?
#
loop_
_entity_poly.entity_id
_entity_poly.type
_entity_poly.pdbx_seq_one_letter_code
_entity_poly.pdbx_strand_id
1 'polypeptide(L)'
;MNILVVDDEYYIVKNIIETTDWSALGIEQAFPAYSASQAKQIFEGSQDIDVLLTDIEMPRETGLQLVEWLHENDFHPIVLVLTGHQRFDYAQEALNLHIFSYLLKPIDPDQLMEKLTAAVQEVKKNAWYEKERLNMEEHHRYLGPDQRHQGLYPFASFRSGSGPHLHHRQNPHEPGLPVPHFQYEDRSIA
;
A
#
# COMPACT_ATOMS: atom_id res chain seq x y z
N MET A 1 3.02 9.93 -12.68
CA MET A 1 3.31 8.70 -11.90
C MET A 1 4.33 7.87 -12.65
N ASN A 2 5.29 7.31 -11.89
CA ASN A 2 6.35 6.50 -12.49
C ASN A 2 6.42 5.13 -11.83
N ILE A 3 6.82 4.12 -12.62
CA ILE A 3 7.05 2.76 -12.14
C ILE A 3 8.49 2.32 -12.40
N LEU A 4 9.06 1.58 -11.44
CA LEU A 4 10.33 0.88 -11.61
C LEU A 4 10.05 -0.62 -11.72
N VAL A 5 10.56 -1.26 -12.76
CA VAL A 5 10.48 -2.71 -12.99
C VAL A 5 11.86 -3.31 -12.81
N VAL A 6 12.00 -4.23 -11.86
CA VAL A 6 13.29 -4.80 -11.43
C VAL A 6 13.24 -6.32 -11.54
N ASP A 7 14.12 -6.89 -12.37
CA ASP A 7 14.29 -8.33 -12.52
C ASP A 7 15.67 -8.58 -13.15
N ASP A 8 16.43 -9.56 -12.70
CA ASP A 8 17.73 -9.86 -13.29
C ASP A 8 17.63 -10.52 -14.68
N GLU A 9 16.44 -11.04 -15.01
CA GLU A 9 16.12 -11.57 -16.33
C GLU A 9 15.73 -10.44 -17.29
N TYR A 10 16.67 -9.99 -18.11
CA TYR A 10 16.49 -8.91 -19.10
C TYR A 10 15.19 -9.04 -19.92
N TYR A 11 14.87 -10.25 -20.35
CA TYR A 11 13.69 -10.49 -21.22
C TYR A 11 12.37 -10.30 -20.47
N ILE A 12 12.33 -10.55 -19.17
CA ILE A 12 11.14 -10.31 -18.34
C ILE A 12 10.89 -8.81 -18.24
N VAL A 13 11.89 -8.04 -17.83
CA VAL A 13 11.79 -6.56 -17.75
C VAL A 13 11.38 -5.98 -19.09
N LYS A 14 12.07 -6.37 -20.17
CA LYS A 14 11.78 -5.89 -21.51
C LYS A 14 10.35 -6.20 -21.92
N ASN A 15 9.89 -7.44 -21.75
CA ASN A 15 8.54 -7.85 -22.09
C ASN A 15 7.50 -7.03 -21.33
N ILE A 16 7.64 -6.88 -20.01
CA ILE A 16 6.71 -6.10 -19.20
C ILE A 16 6.65 -4.65 -19.70
N ILE A 17 7.81 -4.02 -19.93
CA ILE A 17 7.87 -2.61 -20.34
C ILE A 17 7.26 -2.40 -21.74
N GLU A 18 7.52 -3.31 -22.69
CA GLU A 18 7.08 -3.16 -24.07
C GLU A 18 5.62 -3.57 -24.31
N THR A 19 5.06 -4.47 -23.48
CA THR A 19 3.71 -5.02 -23.73
C THR A 19 2.63 -4.42 -22.83
N THR A 20 3.00 -3.73 -21.75
CA THR A 20 2.02 -3.11 -20.84
C THR A 20 1.57 -1.75 -21.37
N ASP A 21 0.27 -1.52 -21.38
CA ASP A 21 -0.29 -0.18 -21.71
C ASP A 21 -0.20 0.76 -20.51
N TRP A 22 0.96 1.39 -20.37
CA TRP A 22 1.25 2.34 -19.27
C TRP A 22 0.33 3.57 -19.32
N SER A 23 -0.07 4.00 -20.52
CA SER A 23 -0.93 5.17 -20.68
C SER A 23 -2.34 4.91 -20.12
N ALA A 24 -2.88 3.71 -20.32
CA ALA A 24 -4.16 3.30 -19.75
C ALA A 24 -4.15 3.31 -18.19
N LEU A 25 -2.99 3.06 -17.59
CA LEU A 25 -2.78 3.12 -16.15
C LEU A 25 -2.53 4.55 -15.63
N GLY A 26 -2.22 5.50 -16.50
CA GLY A 26 -1.80 6.86 -16.12
C GLY A 26 -0.36 6.89 -15.57
N ILE A 27 0.47 5.94 -15.98
CA ILE A 27 1.91 5.91 -15.71
C ILE A 27 2.63 6.64 -16.83
N GLU A 28 3.45 7.61 -16.47
CA GLU A 28 4.17 8.48 -17.42
C GLU A 28 5.45 7.83 -17.92
N GLN A 29 6.18 7.19 -16.99
CA GLN A 29 7.43 6.52 -17.31
C GLN A 29 7.56 5.17 -16.59
N ALA A 30 8.05 4.17 -17.32
CA ALA A 30 8.43 2.87 -16.78
C ALA A 30 9.95 2.71 -16.91
N PHE A 31 10.63 2.62 -15.78
CA PHE A 31 12.08 2.49 -15.70
C PHE A 31 12.48 1.02 -15.58
N PRO A 32 13.46 0.54 -16.35
CA PRO A 32 14.03 -0.79 -16.16
C PRO A 32 15.16 -0.78 -15.16
N ALA A 33 15.28 -1.82 -14.34
CA ALA A 33 16.48 -2.16 -13.59
C ALA A 33 16.71 -3.67 -13.61
N TYR A 34 17.97 -4.08 -13.60
CA TYR A 34 18.37 -5.48 -13.74
C TYR A 34 19.10 -6.00 -12.50
N SER A 35 19.00 -5.28 -11.39
CA SER A 35 19.50 -5.65 -10.08
C SER A 35 18.99 -4.70 -9.00
N ALA A 36 18.99 -5.13 -7.74
CA ALA A 36 18.69 -4.27 -6.61
C ALA A 36 19.62 -3.05 -6.53
N SER A 37 20.91 -3.22 -6.83
CA SER A 37 21.87 -2.11 -6.85
C SER A 37 21.53 -1.04 -7.89
N GLN A 38 21.08 -1.43 -9.09
CA GLN A 38 20.62 -0.49 -10.11
C GLN A 38 19.32 0.19 -9.70
N ALA A 39 18.40 -0.53 -9.09
CA ALA A 39 17.17 0.03 -8.55
C ALA A 39 17.44 1.11 -7.50
N LYS A 40 18.36 0.86 -6.56
CA LYS A 40 18.79 1.84 -5.54
C LYS A 40 19.33 3.13 -6.17
N GLN A 41 20.17 3.03 -7.19
CA GLN A 41 20.70 4.20 -7.91
C GLN A 41 19.58 5.03 -8.57
N ILE A 42 18.52 4.38 -9.08
CA ILE A 42 17.38 5.08 -9.66
C ILE A 42 16.59 5.84 -8.56
N PHE A 43 16.36 5.23 -7.41
CA PHE A 43 15.71 5.90 -6.27
C PHE A 43 16.54 7.07 -5.73
N GLU A 44 17.87 6.92 -5.64
CA GLU A 44 18.78 8.00 -5.21
C GLU A 44 18.92 9.12 -6.25
N GLY A 45 18.64 8.84 -7.52
CA GLY A 45 18.84 9.75 -8.67
C GLY A 45 17.75 10.80 -8.88
N SER A 46 16.92 11.12 -7.88
CA SER A 46 15.83 12.13 -7.96
C SER A 46 14.69 11.74 -8.92
N GLN A 47 14.52 10.47 -9.18
CA GLN A 47 13.34 9.95 -9.89
C GLN A 47 12.25 9.66 -8.87
N ASP A 48 11.11 10.34 -8.99
CA ASP A 48 9.93 10.03 -8.17
C ASP A 48 9.32 8.72 -8.65
N ILE A 49 9.60 7.63 -7.95
CA ILE A 49 9.04 6.30 -8.23
C ILE A 49 7.86 6.05 -7.30
N ASP A 50 6.67 5.96 -7.88
CA ASP A 50 5.41 5.74 -7.15
C ASP A 50 5.09 4.25 -6.97
N VAL A 51 5.51 3.43 -7.92
CA VAL A 51 5.26 1.98 -7.92
C VAL A 51 6.55 1.22 -8.18
N LEU A 52 6.80 0.18 -7.41
CA LEU A 52 7.89 -0.78 -7.62
C LEU A 52 7.31 -2.14 -7.96
N LEU A 53 7.71 -2.71 -9.09
CA LEU A 53 7.50 -4.10 -9.45
C LEU A 53 8.84 -4.80 -9.45
N THR A 54 9.10 -5.72 -8.50
CA THR A 54 10.41 -6.35 -8.33
C THR A 54 10.31 -7.86 -8.26
N ASP A 55 11.26 -8.56 -8.89
CA ASP A 55 11.47 -9.98 -8.61
C ASP A 55 11.99 -10.17 -7.19
N ILE A 56 11.60 -11.29 -6.55
CA ILE A 56 12.12 -11.66 -5.23
C ILE A 56 13.52 -12.27 -5.36
N GLU A 57 13.70 -13.18 -6.31
CA GLU A 57 14.90 -14.02 -6.40
C GLU A 57 15.92 -13.43 -7.39
N MET A 58 16.67 -12.44 -6.97
CA MET A 58 17.74 -11.85 -7.75
C MET A 58 19.14 -12.21 -7.18
N PRO A 59 20.19 -12.26 -8.03
CA PRO A 59 21.56 -12.51 -7.56
C PRO A 59 22.06 -11.43 -6.61
N ARG A 60 22.76 -11.82 -5.56
CA ARG A 60 23.41 -11.00 -4.53
C ARG A 60 22.44 -10.34 -3.53
N GLU A 61 21.36 -9.80 -3.97
CA GLU A 61 20.40 -9.09 -3.11
C GLU A 61 18.99 -9.36 -3.62
N THR A 62 18.10 -9.82 -2.74
CA THR A 62 16.72 -10.14 -3.09
C THR A 62 15.86 -8.89 -3.24
N GLY A 63 14.72 -9.02 -3.93
CA GLY A 63 13.72 -7.95 -4.01
C GLY A 63 13.18 -7.53 -2.64
N LEU A 64 13.09 -8.47 -1.68
CA LEU A 64 12.66 -8.16 -0.31
C LEU A 64 13.70 -7.31 0.43
N GLN A 65 15.00 -7.61 0.29
CA GLN A 65 16.08 -6.79 0.83
C GLN A 65 16.13 -5.40 0.17
N LEU A 66 15.78 -5.29 -1.12
CA LEU A 66 15.59 -3.98 -1.75
C LEU A 66 14.47 -3.18 -1.07
N VAL A 67 13.33 -3.82 -0.76
CA VAL A 67 12.21 -3.16 -0.08
C VAL A 67 12.59 -2.75 1.35
N GLU A 68 13.31 -3.57 2.09
CA GLU A 68 13.85 -3.19 3.41
C GLU A 68 14.71 -1.93 3.31
N TRP A 69 15.65 -1.92 2.35
CA TRP A 69 16.51 -0.76 2.12
C TRP A 69 15.70 0.50 1.76
N LEU A 70 14.63 0.38 0.96
CA LEU A 70 13.76 1.51 0.64
C LEU A 70 13.13 2.10 1.89
N HIS A 71 12.61 1.27 2.80
CA HIS A 71 12.02 1.73 4.06
C HIS A 71 13.05 2.40 4.97
N GLU A 72 14.28 1.88 5.03
CA GLU A 72 15.38 2.46 5.82
C GLU A 72 15.83 3.84 5.29
N ASN A 73 15.57 4.13 4.00
CA ASN A 73 15.93 5.38 3.35
C ASN A 73 14.73 6.29 3.04
N ASP A 74 13.59 6.09 3.73
CA ASP A 74 12.38 6.90 3.62
C ASP A 74 11.72 6.91 2.21
N PHE A 75 11.96 5.87 1.40
CA PHE A 75 11.25 5.65 0.14
C PHE A 75 10.03 4.75 0.37
N HIS A 76 8.86 5.17 -0.07
CA HIS A 76 7.60 4.47 0.18
C HIS A 76 6.77 4.23 -1.10
N PRO A 77 7.34 3.58 -2.15
CA PRO A 77 6.55 3.22 -3.32
C PRO A 77 5.51 2.15 -2.96
N ILE A 78 4.45 2.03 -3.76
CA ILE A 78 3.57 0.86 -3.70
C ILE A 78 4.31 -0.33 -4.32
N VAL A 79 4.55 -1.38 -3.53
CA VAL A 79 5.39 -2.51 -3.92
C VAL A 79 4.57 -3.71 -4.37
N LEU A 80 4.84 -4.17 -5.59
CA LEU A 80 4.40 -5.46 -6.10
C LEU A 80 5.61 -6.36 -6.29
N VAL A 81 5.48 -7.66 -5.96
CA VAL A 81 6.56 -8.62 -6.14
C VAL A 81 6.22 -9.69 -7.15
N LEU A 82 7.21 -10.07 -7.94
CA LEU A 82 7.20 -11.22 -8.83
C LEU A 82 7.88 -12.40 -8.11
N THR A 83 7.38 -13.60 -8.27
CA THR A 83 8.00 -14.80 -7.70
C THR A 83 7.82 -16.01 -8.60
N GLY A 84 8.87 -16.78 -8.78
CA GLY A 84 8.83 -18.06 -9.49
C GLY A 84 8.32 -19.22 -8.63
N HIS A 85 8.29 -19.06 -7.31
CA HIS A 85 7.95 -20.13 -6.38
C HIS A 85 7.02 -19.64 -5.26
N GLN A 86 5.99 -20.42 -4.97
CA GLN A 86 5.16 -20.23 -3.77
C GLN A 86 5.92 -20.71 -2.54
N ARG A 87 6.87 -19.91 -2.04
CA ARG A 87 7.58 -20.20 -0.79
C ARG A 87 6.89 -19.49 0.37
N PHE A 88 6.53 -20.25 1.37
CA PHE A 88 5.85 -19.74 2.56
C PHE A 88 6.70 -18.69 3.31
N ASP A 89 8.03 -18.87 3.28
CA ASP A 89 8.98 -17.96 3.95
C ASP A 89 8.91 -16.55 3.37
N TYR A 90 8.85 -16.41 2.04
CA TYR A 90 8.70 -15.11 1.37
C TYR A 90 7.35 -14.42 1.66
N ALA A 91 6.28 -15.22 1.80
CA ALA A 91 4.98 -14.67 2.13
C ALA A 91 4.95 -14.04 3.53
N GLN A 92 5.63 -14.65 4.50
CA GLN A 92 5.72 -14.13 5.87
C GLN A 92 6.57 -12.85 5.94
N GLU A 93 7.72 -12.82 5.27
CA GLU A 93 8.60 -11.67 5.20
C GLU A 93 7.91 -10.47 4.52
N ALA A 94 7.23 -10.72 3.44
CA ALA A 94 6.50 -9.70 2.70
C ALA A 94 5.31 -9.11 3.47
N LEU A 95 4.64 -9.86 4.34
CA LEU A 95 3.62 -9.30 5.24
C LEU A 95 4.24 -8.27 6.19
N ASN A 96 5.45 -8.51 6.68
CA ASN A 96 6.17 -7.57 7.54
C ASN A 96 6.61 -6.31 6.78
N LEU A 97 6.91 -6.43 5.49
CA LEU A 97 7.35 -5.34 4.62
C LEU A 97 6.19 -4.57 3.96
N HIS A 98 4.93 -4.86 4.31
CA HIS A 98 3.74 -4.19 3.76
C HIS A 98 3.68 -4.23 2.22
N ILE A 99 4.11 -5.35 1.62
CA ILE A 99 4.02 -5.55 0.18
C ILE A 99 2.57 -5.56 -0.25
N PHE A 100 2.25 -4.73 -1.24
CA PHE A 100 0.89 -4.51 -1.70
C PHE A 100 0.30 -5.75 -2.39
N SER A 101 1.06 -6.42 -3.24
CA SER A 101 0.56 -7.60 -3.98
C SER A 101 1.68 -8.50 -4.51
N TYR A 102 1.30 -9.74 -4.85
CA TYR A 102 2.14 -10.77 -5.45
C TYR A 102 1.65 -11.15 -6.83
N LEU A 103 2.60 -11.50 -7.70
CA LEU A 103 2.38 -12.07 -9.02
C LEU A 103 3.27 -13.29 -9.19
N LEU A 104 2.71 -14.39 -9.67
CA LEU A 104 3.46 -15.60 -9.96
C LEU A 104 4.02 -15.58 -11.38
N LYS A 105 5.26 -16.00 -11.54
CA LYS A 105 5.84 -16.31 -12.85
C LYS A 105 5.37 -17.73 -13.28
N PRO A 106 4.98 -17.96 -14.56
CA PRO A 106 4.97 -16.99 -15.66
C PRO A 106 3.86 -15.94 -15.49
N ILE A 107 4.19 -14.68 -15.81
CA ILE A 107 3.30 -13.54 -15.58
C ILE A 107 2.15 -13.60 -16.58
N ASP A 108 0.93 -13.66 -16.05
CA ASP A 108 -0.29 -13.48 -16.82
C ASP A 108 -0.52 -11.97 -17.07
N PRO A 109 -0.60 -11.52 -18.34
CA PRO A 109 -0.78 -10.10 -18.65
C PRO A 109 -2.05 -9.48 -18.05
N ASP A 110 -3.15 -10.24 -17.97
CA ASP A 110 -4.41 -9.74 -17.43
C ASP A 110 -4.30 -9.56 -15.90
N GLN A 111 -3.66 -10.50 -15.21
CA GLN A 111 -3.36 -10.38 -13.78
C GLN A 111 -2.39 -9.24 -13.50
N LEU A 112 -1.37 -9.04 -14.33
CA LEU A 112 -0.44 -7.91 -14.20
C LEU A 112 -1.20 -6.58 -14.29
N MET A 113 -2.05 -6.43 -15.31
CA MET A 113 -2.86 -5.21 -15.50
C MET A 113 -3.82 -4.98 -14.32
N GLU A 114 -4.47 -6.02 -13.81
CA GLU A 114 -5.32 -5.93 -12.63
C GLU A 114 -4.55 -5.39 -11.40
N LYS A 115 -3.40 -5.99 -11.10
CA LYS A 115 -2.59 -5.62 -9.94
C LYS A 115 -1.97 -4.23 -10.06
N LEU A 116 -1.50 -3.87 -11.26
CA LEU A 116 -1.00 -2.52 -11.53
C LEU A 116 -2.11 -1.48 -11.40
N THR A 117 -3.32 -1.77 -11.90
CA THR A 117 -4.47 -0.87 -11.73
C THR A 117 -4.78 -0.64 -10.26
N ALA A 118 -4.79 -1.69 -9.46
CA ALA A 118 -5.03 -1.58 -8.01
C ALA A 118 -3.91 -0.77 -7.31
N ALA A 119 -2.64 -0.99 -7.69
CA ALA A 119 -1.50 -0.24 -7.15
C ALA A 119 -1.60 1.26 -7.46
N VAL A 120 -1.92 1.60 -8.71
CA VAL A 120 -2.13 2.99 -9.14
C VAL A 120 -3.28 3.67 -8.38
N GLN A 121 -4.35 2.93 -8.11
CA GLN A 121 -5.45 3.46 -7.28
C GLN A 121 -5.00 3.72 -5.85
N GLU A 122 -4.17 2.86 -5.28
CA GLU A 122 -3.63 3.05 -3.93
C GLU A 122 -2.68 4.26 -3.86
N VAL A 123 -1.82 4.46 -4.88
CA VAL A 123 -0.98 5.68 -4.99
C VAL A 123 -1.87 6.94 -4.99
N LYS A 124 -2.91 6.97 -5.83
CA LYS A 124 -3.84 8.10 -5.90
C LYS A 124 -4.56 8.37 -4.59
N LYS A 125 -4.97 7.32 -3.92
CA LYS A 125 -5.63 7.37 -2.62
C LYS A 125 -4.70 7.93 -1.55
N ASN A 126 -3.45 7.47 -1.49
CA ASN A 126 -2.45 7.96 -0.55
C ASN A 126 -2.14 9.45 -0.79
N ALA A 127 -1.97 9.86 -2.04
CA ALA A 127 -1.77 11.26 -2.41
C ALA A 127 -2.96 12.15 -2.02
N TRP A 128 -4.20 11.64 -2.14
CA TRP A 128 -5.39 12.37 -1.70
C TRP A 128 -5.42 12.54 -0.18
N TYR A 129 -5.13 11.49 0.61
CA TYR A 129 -5.07 11.58 2.07
C TYR A 129 -4.00 12.56 2.54
N GLU A 130 -2.84 12.53 1.91
CA GLU A 130 -1.74 13.44 2.25
C GLU A 130 -2.12 14.90 1.99
N LYS A 131 -2.72 15.17 0.84
CA LYS A 131 -3.23 16.50 0.50
C LYS A 131 -4.29 16.99 1.49
N GLU A 132 -5.23 16.14 1.88
CA GLU A 132 -6.28 16.48 2.83
C GLU A 132 -5.69 16.75 4.23
N ARG A 133 -4.70 15.96 4.66
CA ARG A 133 -3.97 16.18 5.90
C ARG A 133 -3.29 17.54 5.93
N LEU A 134 -2.59 17.90 4.86
CA LEU A 134 -1.92 19.21 4.74
C LEU A 134 -2.91 20.36 4.78
N ASN A 135 -4.05 20.24 4.09
CA ASN A 135 -5.12 21.23 4.11
C ASN A 135 -5.69 21.43 5.53
N MET A 136 -5.90 20.34 6.28
CA MET A 136 -6.38 20.42 7.67
C MET A 136 -5.35 21.08 8.59
N GLU A 137 -4.07 20.76 8.45
CA GLU A 137 -2.98 21.38 9.24
C GLU A 137 -2.87 22.88 8.94
N GLU A 138 -3.00 23.27 7.68
CA GLU A 138 -3.01 24.67 7.27
C GLU A 138 -4.22 25.41 7.85
N HIS A 139 -5.41 24.83 7.73
CA HIS A 139 -6.63 25.41 8.30
C HIS A 139 -6.52 25.60 9.82
N HIS A 140 -5.95 24.61 10.52
CA HIS A 140 -5.72 24.65 11.98
C HIS A 140 -4.73 25.77 12.39
N ARG A 141 -3.80 26.12 11.52
CA ARG A 141 -2.83 27.19 11.75
C ARG A 141 -3.46 28.58 11.68
N TYR A 142 -4.50 28.74 10.85
CA TYR A 142 -5.22 30.02 10.71
C TYR A 142 -6.32 30.23 11.76
N LEU A 143 -6.75 29.18 12.48
CA LEU A 143 -7.72 29.32 13.58
C LEU A 143 -7.02 29.85 14.82
N GLY A 144 -7.53 30.96 15.39
CA GLY A 144 -7.07 31.49 16.67
C GLY A 144 -7.27 30.49 17.83
N PRO A 145 -6.63 30.72 19.01
CA PRO A 145 -6.69 29.81 20.16
C PRO A 145 -8.12 29.43 20.58
N ASP A 146 -9.06 30.35 20.49
CA ASP A 146 -10.45 30.16 20.91
C ASP A 146 -11.30 29.34 19.93
N GLN A 147 -10.88 29.20 18.67
CA GLN A 147 -11.62 28.49 17.64
C GLN A 147 -11.14 27.04 17.45
N ARG A 148 -10.01 26.68 18.02
CA ARG A 148 -9.42 25.31 17.92
C ARG A 148 -10.20 24.24 18.65
N HIS A 149 -11.06 24.62 19.61
CA HIS A 149 -11.85 23.68 20.42
C HIS A 149 -13.28 23.44 19.91
N GLN A 150 -13.73 24.11 18.83
CA GLN A 150 -15.08 23.96 18.28
C GLN A 150 -15.16 23.08 17.02
N GLY A 151 -14.05 22.57 16.53
CA GLY A 151 -14.02 21.64 15.38
C GLY A 151 -14.33 20.23 15.82
N LEU A 152 -15.55 19.74 15.54
CA LEU A 152 -15.91 18.33 15.60
C LEU A 152 -14.98 17.53 14.66
N TYR A 153 -14.12 16.72 15.24
CA TYR A 153 -13.30 15.74 14.52
C TYR A 153 -14.12 14.49 14.18
N PRO A 154 -14.45 14.19 12.94
CA PRO A 154 -15.11 12.92 12.60
C PRO A 154 -14.15 11.73 12.51
N PHE A 155 -12.82 11.91 12.61
CA PHE A 155 -11.86 10.82 12.39
C PHE A 155 -10.65 10.88 13.32
N ALA A 156 -10.87 10.66 14.62
CA ALA A 156 -9.75 10.38 15.54
C ALA A 156 -10.14 9.26 16.51
N SER A 157 -10.19 8.02 16.03
CA SER A 157 -10.11 6.86 16.90
C SER A 157 -9.71 5.59 16.16
N PHE A 158 -8.45 5.52 15.72
CA PHE A 158 -7.78 4.24 15.54
C PHE A 158 -6.32 4.38 15.97
N ARG A 159 -6.10 4.47 17.30
CA ARG A 159 -4.84 4.09 17.92
C ARG A 159 -5.17 3.23 19.14
N SER A 160 -4.56 2.07 19.11
CA SER A 160 -4.55 1.03 20.13
C SER A 160 -4.32 1.55 21.55
N GLY A 161 -5.06 0.95 22.50
CA GLY A 161 -4.58 0.78 23.84
C GLY A 161 -5.25 1.61 24.93
N SER A 162 -5.89 0.89 25.86
CA SER A 162 -6.40 1.28 27.17
C SER A 162 -7.62 2.19 27.22
N GLY A 163 -8.80 1.57 27.36
CA GLY A 163 -10.06 2.26 27.59
C GLY A 163 -10.15 2.88 29.00
N PRO A 164 -10.79 4.02 29.12
CA PRO A 164 -11.19 4.53 30.44
C PRO A 164 -12.52 3.93 30.88
N HIS A 165 -12.63 3.62 32.15
CA HIS A 165 -13.81 3.16 32.84
C HIS A 165 -15.03 4.07 32.62
N LEU A 166 -16.10 3.52 32.06
CA LEU A 166 -17.41 4.15 31.93
C LEU A 166 -18.14 4.11 33.27
N HIS A 167 -18.26 5.26 33.94
CA HIS A 167 -19.30 5.47 34.94
C HIS A 167 -20.68 5.62 34.24
N HIS A 168 -21.56 4.66 34.50
CA HIS A 168 -22.96 4.73 34.14
C HIS A 168 -23.65 5.95 34.78
N ARG A 169 -24.11 6.90 33.95
CA ARG A 169 -25.24 7.76 34.32
C ARG A 169 -26.42 7.33 33.43
N GLN A 170 -27.42 6.73 34.08
CA GLN A 170 -28.70 6.41 33.49
C GLN A 170 -29.45 7.70 33.18
N ASN A 171 -29.89 7.86 31.94
CA ASN A 171 -30.85 8.87 31.54
C ASN A 171 -32.16 8.13 31.14
N PRO A 172 -33.30 8.34 31.83
CA PRO A 172 -34.50 7.57 31.59
C PRO A 172 -35.44 8.31 30.64
N HIS A 173 -35.28 8.24 29.33
CA HIS A 173 -36.33 8.52 28.32
C HIS A 173 -35.73 8.55 26.91
N GLU A 174 -35.56 7.36 26.31
CA GLU A 174 -35.64 7.22 24.86
C GLU A 174 -36.14 5.82 24.49
N PRO A 175 -37.12 5.69 23.53
CA PRO A 175 -37.66 4.40 23.13
C PRO A 175 -36.71 3.66 22.19
N GLY A 176 -36.51 2.39 22.48
CA GLY A 176 -35.53 1.51 21.81
C GLY A 176 -35.83 1.27 20.34
N LEU A 177 -34.76 1.33 19.54
CA LEU A 177 -34.74 0.79 18.19
C LEU A 177 -34.41 -0.70 18.22
N PRO A 178 -34.97 -1.52 17.32
CA PRO A 178 -34.79 -2.97 17.34
C PRO A 178 -33.39 -3.37 16.84
N VAL A 179 -32.76 -4.28 17.57
CA VAL A 179 -31.45 -4.89 17.22
C VAL A 179 -31.69 -6.03 16.21
N PRO A 180 -30.93 -6.13 15.11
CA PRO A 180 -31.05 -7.28 14.23
C PRO A 180 -30.38 -8.51 14.85
N HIS A 181 -31.19 -9.60 14.97
CA HIS A 181 -30.76 -10.93 15.36
C HIS A 181 -29.91 -11.55 14.22
N PHE A 182 -28.65 -11.79 14.45
CA PHE A 182 -27.85 -12.72 13.66
C PHE A 182 -27.97 -14.11 14.27
N GLN A 183 -28.61 -15.04 13.53
CA GLN A 183 -28.59 -16.47 13.85
C GLN A 183 -27.30 -17.09 13.31
N TYR A 184 -26.52 -17.68 14.20
CA TYR A 184 -25.46 -18.62 13.86
C TYR A 184 -26.08 -19.98 13.58
N GLU A 185 -26.03 -20.45 12.34
CA GLU A 185 -26.28 -21.85 12.00
C GLU A 185 -24.99 -22.66 12.25
N ASP A 186 -25.06 -23.49 13.27
CA ASP A 186 -24.08 -24.53 13.58
C ASP A 186 -24.29 -25.70 12.61
N ARG A 187 -23.37 -25.89 11.65
CA ARG A 187 -23.32 -27.09 10.81
C ARG A 187 -22.23 -28.00 11.34
N SER A 188 -22.60 -28.85 12.28
CA SER A 188 -21.92 -30.09 12.60
C SER A 188 -22.04 -31.03 11.39
N ILE A 189 -20.90 -31.47 10.85
CA ILE A 189 -20.85 -32.54 9.84
C ILE A 189 -20.42 -33.81 10.56
N ALA A 190 -21.29 -34.82 10.42
CA ALA A 190 -21.00 -36.22 10.71
C ALA A 190 -20.15 -36.83 9.58
#